data_e22c9a1091af7ebd4f72d46a824600e2
#
_entry.id   e22c9a1091af7ebd4f72d46a824600e2
#
_cell.length_a   1.000
_cell.length_b   1.000
_cell.length_c   1.000
_cell.angle_alpha   90.00
_cell.angle_beta   90.00
_cell.angle_gamma   90.00
#
_symmetry.space_group_name_H-M   'P 1'
#
loop_
_entity.id
_entity.type
_entity.pdbx_description
1 polymer ?
#
loop_
_entity_poly.entity_id
_entity_poly.type
_entity_poly.pdbx_seq_one_letter_code
_entity_poly.pdbx_strand_id
1 'polypeptide(L)'
;GLALATLGLVAAGQPALGFLAFLGVMAAAAIRAFRREFKSEDDEDALWSREFWMFVGSLLLVLGAVHITWQTSVPVFNHFLEPFSPLLTWAEGVTGWQVLGELAQHDLAPGTDLDRTYHLVQVPLAVLIFLMIGMTQWLKYKNTDLSKVRGKLGRSYLAAAVVTGALLIAYDFSWSEVPRVALLFATLFAAFSNADYIVAMWKGKLDALGSPLAHVGFALTIFGAVISTAQKDVISQNRIGDIATLNEELNNATDLLLMEGDTLPMGPYFVSYRERRQDGIHVLFDMDYFERSPKAYKKGQIVAHEGMVWQALDDHLASPTFDEDVETRWNFLPFPQESQTSRATRWVNGTAGDLEFTLSPRIQLNAQMGNAPEPDTRHFLTRDLYTHIKWGRVTPPETDEEGWLGGQAQEFVVGDSMFVGGVLLTVDSLRVVRDDERAERGLLDDDLALAACLGLRRGRTVEVHDPLYIVRGSTVVPDLYEAEGWGLRFRIEAFNPENETVEMTVWEHESVRRDFVVMQAVIFPQINWLWLGCILMSLGSFLAVRFRIRQRKASESKGRG
;
A
#
# COMPACT_ATOMS: atom_id res chain seq x y z
N GLY A 1 -7.21 37.30 -16.32
CA GLY A 1 -6.59 37.19 -17.66
C GLY A 1 -5.64 35.98 -17.73
N LEU A 2 -4.55 36.00 -16.98
CA LEU A 2 -3.51 34.95 -17.07
C LEU A 2 -3.97 33.56 -16.55
N ALA A 3 -4.76 33.48 -15.49
CA ALA A 3 -5.32 32.21 -15.01
C ALA A 3 -6.29 31.58 -16.02
N LEU A 4 -7.04 32.38 -16.75
CA LEU A 4 -7.90 31.93 -17.87
C LEU A 4 -7.07 31.47 -19.07
N ALA A 5 -5.92 32.11 -19.33
CA ALA A 5 -5.00 31.69 -20.38
C ALA A 5 -4.34 30.33 -20.04
N THR A 6 -3.96 30.09 -18.77
CA THR A 6 -3.42 28.79 -18.34
C THR A 6 -4.46 27.67 -18.51
N LEU A 7 -5.70 27.89 -18.07
CA LEU A 7 -6.79 26.94 -18.27
C LEU A 7 -7.11 26.72 -19.76
N GLY A 8 -7.06 27.78 -20.58
CA GLY A 8 -7.25 27.69 -22.03
C GLY A 8 -6.18 26.85 -22.71
N LEU A 9 -4.91 26.95 -22.31
CA LEU A 9 -3.82 26.13 -22.86
C LEU A 9 -3.96 24.66 -22.48
N VAL A 10 -4.37 24.35 -21.25
CA VAL A 10 -4.64 22.98 -20.82
C VAL A 10 -5.83 22.39 -21.60
N ALA A 11 -6.92 23.17 -21.75
CA ALA A 11 -8.10 22.77 -22.51
C ALA A 11 -7.83 22.61 -24.02
N ALA A 12 -6.81 23.32 -24.54
CA ALA A 12 -6.36 23.19 -25.93
C ALA A 12 -5.38 22.02 -26.15
N GLY A 13 -5.22 21.10 -25.18
CA GLY A 13 -4.33 19.96 -25.28
C GLY A 13 -2.84 20.29 -25.14
N GLN A 14 -2.53 21.45 -24.54
CA GLN A 14 -1.15 21.90 -24.29
C GLN A 14 -0.83 21.98 -22.77
N PRO A 15 -0.87 20.86 -22.02
CA PRO A 15 -0.73 20.87 -20.57
C PRO A 15 0.64 21.39 -20.11
N ALA A 16 1.70 21.13 -20.86
CA ALA A 16 3.05 21.60 -20.55
C ALA A 16 3.15 23.13 -20.61
N LEU A 17 2.58 23.76 -21.65
CA LEU A 17 2.53 25.21 -21.78
C LEU A 17 1.62 25.85 -20.73
N GLY A 18 0.52 25.19 -20.38
CA GLY A 18 -0.35 25.58 -19.28
C GLY A 18 0.37 25.59 -17.93
N PHE A 19 1.14 24.56 -17.65
CA PHE A 19 1.94 24.46 -16.43
C PHE A 19 3.05 25.52 -16.34
N LEU A 20 3.78 25.77 -17.43
CA LEU A 20 4.79 26.84 -17.49
C LEU A 20 4.17 28.23 -17.32
N ALA A 21 3.02 28.49 -17.94
CA ALA A 21 2.28 29.72 -17.76
C ALA A 21 1.85 29.88 -16.29
N PHE A 22 1.40 28.80 -15.64
CA PHE A 22 1.08 28.80 -14.20
C PHE A 22 2.33 29.13 -13.35
N LEU A 23 3.46 28.48 -13.57
CA LEU A 23 4.72 28.79 -12.88
C LEU A 23 5.16 30.24 -13.11
N GLY A 24 5.05 30.75 -14.33
CA GLY A 24 5.33 32.15 -14.66
C GLY A 24 4.42 33.12 -13.91
N VAL A 25 3.13 32.82 -13.79
CA VAL A 25 2.17 33.61 -13.01
C VAL A 25 2.53 33.58 -11.53
N MET A 26 2.83 32.40 -10.98
CA MET A 26 3.23 32.26 -9.58
C MET A 26 4.53 33.01 -9.28
N ALA A 27 5.54 32.90 -10.14
CA ALA A 27 6.80 33.65 -10.01
C ALA A 27 6.58 35.17 -10.09
N ALA A 28 5.80 35.65 -11.06
CA ALA A 28 5.46 37.06 -11.19
C ALA A 28 4.67 37.58 -9.98
N ALA A 29 3.73 36.80 -9.45
CA ALA A 29 2.99 37.14 -8.23
C ALA A 29 3.91 37.19 -7.00
N ALA A 30 4.82 36.23 -6.87
CA ALA A 30 5.82 36.19 -5.80
C ALA A 30 6.79 37.39 -5.89
N ILE A 31 7.32 37.70 -7.07
CA ILE A 31 8.19 38.87 -7.30
C ILE A 31 7.44 40.18 -6.99
N ARG A 32 6.16 40.27 -7.40
CA ARG A 32 5.35 41.47 -7.13
C ARG A 32 5.04 41.61 -5.63
N ALA A 33 4.72 40.52 -4.94
CA ALA A 33 4.54 40.51 -3.48
C ALA A 33 5.84 40.90 -2.79
N PHE A 34 6.96 40.28 -3.19
CA PHE A 34 8.28 40.58 -2.70
C PHE A 34 8.63 42.08 -2.80
N ARG A 35 8.46 42.69 -4.01
CA ARG A 35 8.71 44.12 -4.22
C ARG A 35 7.80 45.07 -3.43
N ARG A 36 6.62 44.62 -3.03
CA ARG A 36 5.65 45.40 -2.23
C ARG A 36 5.91 45.33 -0.73
N GLU A 37 6.31 44.16 -0.24
CA GLU A 37 6.45 43.88 1.19
C GLU A 37 7.87 44.18 1.72
N PHE A 38 8.90 44.05 0.88
CA PHE A 38 10.27 44.41 1.23
C PHE A 38 10.50 45.90 0.99
N LYS A 39 10.07 46.71 1.93
CA LYS A 39 10.67 48.01 2.13
C LYS A 39 11.99 47.76 2.82
N SER A 40 13.08 47.83 2.03
CA SER A 40 14.42 47.90 2.54
C SER A 40 14.61 49.20 3.31
N GLU A 41 15.34 49.12 4.34
CA GLU A 41 16.42 49.98 4.78
C GLU A 41 16.52 50.02 6.31
N ASP A 42 17.68 49.78 6.80
CA ASP A 42 18.26 50.20 8.06
C ASP A 42 18.21 49.31 9.30
N ASP A 43 17.79 48.06 9.24
CA ASP A 43 18.11 47.10 10.30
C ASP A 43 18.46 45.72 9.70
N GLU A 44 19.72 45.34 9.72
CA GLU A 44 20.15 43.95 9.53
C GLU A 44 19.35 43.09 10.51
N ASP A 45 18.52 42.19 9.99
CA ASP A 45 17.74 41.30 10.80
C ASP A 45 18.64 40.46 11.70
N ALA A 46 18.57 40.69 13.00
CA ALA A 46 19.36 39.94 13.94
C ALA A 46 19.10 38.43 13.79
N LEU A 47 20.15 37.63 13.82
CA LEU A 47 20.10 36.16 13.70
C LEU A 47 19.05 35.52 14.63
N TRP A 48 18.76 36.17 15.76
CA TRP A 48 17.76 35.73 16.74
C TRP A 48 16.46 36.52 16.65
N SER A 49 16.05 36.89 15.41
CA SER A 49 14.77 37.51 15.13
C SER A 49 13.75 36.48 14.62
N ARG A 50 12.48 36.75 14.89
CA ARG A 50 11.36 35.91 14.35
C ARG A 50 11.27 36.04 12.84
N GLU A 51 11.54 37.24 12.29
CA GLU A 51 11.46 37.51 10.85
C GLU A 51 12.49 36.67 10.08
N PHE A 52 13.75 36.67 10.52
CA PHE A 52 14.80 35.89 9.88
C PHE A 52 14.42 34.40 9.79
N TRP A 53 13.98 33.79 10.91
CA TRP A 53 13.63 32.36 10.93
C TRP A 53 12.34 32.04 10.18
N MET A 54 11.38 32.99 10.11
CA MET A 54 10.20 32.85 9.24
C MET A 54 10.60 32.86 7.76
N PHE A 55 11.56 33.70 7.37
CA PHE A 55 12.09 33.70 6.00
C PHE A 55 12.78 32.38 5.66
N VAL A 56 13.69 31.90 6.55
CA VAL A 56 14.35 30.59 6.37
C VAL A 56 13.34 29.46 6.27
N GLY A 57 12.31 29.45 7.13
CA GLY A 57 11.24 28.45 7.07
C GLY A 57 10.47 28.47 5.77
N SER A 58 10.16 29.66 5.26
CA SER A 58 9.50 29.82 3.95
C SER A 58 10.38 29.29 2.82
N LEU A 59 11.70 29.54 2.89
CA LEU A 59 12.65 29.02 1.90
C LEU A 59 12.72 27.48 1.92
N LEU A 60 12.75 26.87 3.10
CA LEU A 60 12.73 25.40 3.25
C LEU A 60 11.44 24.79 2.70
N LEU A 61 10.27 25.43 2.93
CA LEU A 61 9.01 24.99 2.37
C LEU A 61 9.00 25.08 0.83
N VAL A 62 9.54 26.16 0.28
CA VAL A 62 9.67 26.32 -1.18
C VAL A 62 10.59 25.25 -1.76
N LEU A 63 11.74 24.99 -1.10
CA LEU A 63 12.67 23.95 -1.52
C LEU A 63 12.02 22.56 -1.52
N GLY A 64 11.25 22.24 -0.47
CA GLY A 64 10.46 21.01 -0.41
C GLY A 64 9.43 20.91 -1.53
N ALA A 65 8.69 21.99 -1.79
CA ALA A 65 7.72 22.06 -2.87
C ALA A 65 8.38 21.92 -4.26
N VAL A 66 9.52 22.55 -4.50
CA VAL A 66 10.27 22.41 -5.75
C VAL A 66 10.73 20.98 -5.95
N HIS A 67 11.25 20.33 -4.90
CA HIS A 67 11.67 18.93 -4.99
C HIS A 67 10.48 18.00 -5.33
N ILE A 68 9.33 18.16 -4.67
CA ILE A 68 8.12 17.36 -4.98
C ILE A 68 7.67 17.61 -6.41
N THR A 69 7.56 18.89 -6.81
CA THR A 69 7.13 19.27 -8.17
C THR A 69 8.07 18.70 -9.22
N TRP A 70 9.38 18.73 -8.97
CA TRP A 70 10.37 18.17 -9.89
C TRP A 70 10.11 16.66 -10.09
N GLN A 71 10.01 15.88 -9.02
CA GLN A 71 9.82 14.43 -9.11
C GLN A 71 8.49 14.03 -9.74
N THR A 72 7.41 14.73 -9.42
CA THR A 72 6.07 14.41 -9.93
C THR A 72 5.82 14.91 -11.35
N SER A 73 6.60 15.89 -11.82
CA SER A 73 6.40 16.52 -13.13
C SER A 73 7.38 16.03 -14.21
N VAL A 74 8.14 14.97 -13.95
CA VAL A 74 9.08 14.40 -14.94
C VAL A 74 8.41 14.10 -16.29
N PRO A 75 7.21 13.48 -16.38
CA PRO A 75 6.54 13.27 -17.67
C PRO A 75 6.20 14.59 -18.39
N VAL A 76 5.85 15.64 -17.62
CA VAL A 76 5.57 16.98 -18.17
C VAL A 76 6.86 17.61 -18.71
N PHE A 77 7.98 17.46 -18.01
CA PHE A 77 9.27 17.96 -18.48
C PHE A 77 9.72 17.25 -19.76
N ASN A 78 9.57 15.92 -19.85
CA ASN A 78 9.88 15.17 -21.06
C ASN A 78 9.07 15.68 -22.26
N HIS A 79 7.76 15.83 -22.09
CA HIS A 79 6.90 16.37 -23.15
C HIS A 79 7.24 17.82 -23.53
N PHE A 80 7.69 18.63 -22.54
CA PHE A 80 8.16 19.99 -22.81
C PHE A 80 9.49 20.04 -23.58
N LEU A 81 10.41 19.10 -23.29
CA LEU A 81 11.72 19.04 -23.92
C LEU A 81 11.67 18.51 -25.37
N GLU A 82 10.65 17.73 -25.71
CA GLU A 82 10.49 17.12 -27.03
C GLU A 82 10.68 18.09 -28.21
N PRO A 83 10.04 19.28 -28.27
CA PRO A 83 10.22 20.24 -29.36
C PRO A 83 11.63 20.85 -29.42
N PHE A 84 12.40 20.81 -28.31
CA PHE A 84 13.74 21.37 -28.22
C PHE A 84 14.84 20.33 -28.46
N SER A 85 14.51 19.07 -28.67
CA SER A 85 15.46 17.97 -28.89
C SER A 85 16.50 18.29 -29.98
N PRO A 86 16.16 18.82 -31.16
CA PRO A 86 17.16 19.13 -32.19
C PRO A 86 18.15 20.21 -31.74
N LEU A 87 17.68 21.19 -30.97
CA LEU A 87 18.52 22.27 -30.44
C LEU A 87 19.47 21.76 -29.35
N LEU A 88 18.96 20.88 -28.46
CA LEU A 88 19.73 20.28 -27.38
C LEU A 88 20.83 19.35 -27.93
N THR A 89 20.52 18.56 -28.93
CA THR A 89 21.51 17.69 -29.62
C THR A 89 22.58 18.52 -30.33
N TRP A 90 22.20 19.60 -30.99
CA TRP A 90 23.16 20.53 -31.59
C TRP A 90 24.06 21.17 -30.52
N ALA A 91 23.48 21.62 -29.42
CA ALA A 91 24.22 22.25 -28.31
C ALA A 91 25.17 21.26 -27.63
N GLU A 92 24.81 19.99 -27.48
CA GLU A 92 25.69 18.92 -27.03
C GLU A 92 26.89 18.77 -27.94
N GLY A 93 26.65 18.70 -29.26
CA GLY A 93 27.72 18.58 -30.27
C GLY A 93 28.71 19.76 -30.25
N VAL A 94 28.26 20.96 -29.87
CA VAL A 94 29.10 22.17 -29.76
C VAL A 94 29.83 22.26 -28.41
N THR A 95 29.15 21.92 -27.33
CA THR A 95 29.67 22.14 -25.95
C THR A 95 30.35 20.91 -25.37
N GLY A 96 30.03 19.71 -25.87
CA GLY A 96 30.46 18.43 -25.32
C GLY A 96 29.79 18.08 -23.98
N TRP A 97 28.72 18.77 -23.59
CA TRP A 97 27.99 18.50 -22.35
C TRP A 97 27.00 17.37 -22.53
N GLN A 98 27.34 16.17 -22.06
CA GLN A 98 26.53 14.96 -22.15
C GLN A 98 25.11 15.13 -21.57
N VAL A 99 24.95 15.96 -20.54
CA VAL A 99 23.63 16.29 -19.94
C VAL A 99 22.65 16.86 -20.97
N LEU A 100 23.13 17.59 -21.98
CA LEU A 100 22.26 18.13 -23.03
C LEU A 100 21.75 17.01 -23.96
N GLY A 101 22.57 15.99 -24.19
CA GLY A 101 22.17 14.80 -24.94
C GLY A 101 21.13 13.96 -24.20
N GLU A 102 21.32 13.75 -22.92
CA GLU A 102 20.34 13.07 -22.06
C GLU A 102 18.99 13.82 -22.05
N LEU A 103 19.01 15.14 -21.94
CA LEU A 103 17.81 15.98 -22.03
C LEU A 103 17.16 15.91 -23.43
N ALA A 104 17.96 15.75 -24.50
CA ALA A 104 17.47 15.66 -25.87
C ALA A 104 16.73 14.33 -26.14
N GLN A 105 17.04 13.28 -25.39
CA GLN A 105 16.40 11.97 -25.50
C GLN A 105 14.99 11.94 -24.85
N HIS A 106 14.61 12.97 -24.10
CA HIS A 106 13.35 13.09 -23.32
C HIS A 106 13.07 11.91 -22.40
N ASP A 107 14.11 11.23 -21.95
CA ASP A 107 14.05 10.02 -21.13
C ASP A 107 14.41 10.30 -19.67
N LEU A 108 13.99 11.47 -19.18
CA LEU A 108 14.07 11.73 -17.75
C LEU A 108 13.15 10.74 -17.05
N ALA A 109 13.69 9.91 -16.19
CA ALA A 109 12.93 8.99 -15.37
C ALA A 109 12.99 9.42 -13.90
N PRO A 110 11.89 9.35 -13.15
CA PRO A 110 11.96 9.44 -11.70
C PRO A 110 12.85 8.31 -11.19
N GLY A 111 13.51 8.52 -10.05
CA GLY A 111 14.34 7.48 -9.45
C GLY A 111 13.59 6.15 -9.32
N THR A 112 14.24 5.04 -9.57
CA THR A 112 13.65 3.68 -9.48
C THR A 112 13.08 3.37 -8.10
N ASP A 113 13.62 4.01 -7.04
CA ASP A 113 13.12 3.96 -5.67
C ASP A 113 12.62 5.36 -5.28
N LEU A 114 11.36 5.63 -5.57
CA LEU A 114 10.69 6.89 -5.25
C LEU A 114 10.67 7.15 -3.74
N ASP A 115 10.39 6.14 -2.93
CA ASP A 115 10.33 6.26 -1.48
C ASP A 115 11.66 6.75 -0.93
N ARG A 116 12.76 6.14 -1.34
CA ARG A 116 14.11 6.54 -0.94
C ARG A 116 14.42 7.97 -1.38
N THR A 117 14.04 8.35 -2.60
CA THR A 117 14.29 9.68 -3.16
C THR A 117 13.57 10.76 -2.34
N TYR A 118 12.29 10.53 -1.99
CA TYR A 118 11.54 11.44 -1.13
C TYR A 118 12.12 11.47 0.30
N HIS A 119 12.43 10.32 0.88
CA HIS A 119 12.97 10.24 2.24
C HIS A 119 14.29 10.99 2.41
N LEU A 120 15.20 10.91 1.44
CA LEU A 120 16.51 11.57 1.51
C LEU A 120 16.44 13.11 1.56
N VAL A 121 15.43 13.72 0.95
CA VAL A 121 15.28 15.17 0.88
C VAL A 121 14.20 15.69 1.82
N GLN A 122 13.01 15.09 1.81
CA GLN A 122 11.88 15.61 2.57
C GLN A 122 12.01 15.40 4.07
N VAL A 123 12.59 14.29 4.53
CA VAL A 123 12.74 14.04 5.97
C VAL A 123 13.70 15.04 6.63
N PRO A 124 14.91 15.29 6.13
CA PRO A 124 15.79 16.35 6.68
C PRO A 124 15.15 17.74 6.65
N LEU A 125 14.44 18.10 5.57
CA LEU A 125 13.73 19.36 5.49
C LEU A 125 12.63 19.45 6.55
N ALA A 126 11.84 18.40 6.73
CA ALA A 126 10.80 18.32 7.75
C ALA A 126 11.39 18.46 9.17
N VAL A 127 12.49 17.77 9.48
CA VAL A 127 13.18 17.92 10.78
C VAL A 127 13.53 19.38 11.04
N LEU A 128 14.15 20.06 10.07
CA LEU A 128 14.51 21.48 10.20
C LEU A 128 13.27 22.36 10.40
N ILE A 129 12.22 22.15 9.61
CA ILE A 129 10.97 22.90 9.71
C ILE A 129 10.34 22.73 11.10
N PHE A 130 10.25 21.50 11.63
CA PHE A 130 9.67 21.30 12.97
C PHE A 130 10.53 21.85 14.09
N LEU A 131 11.85 21.77 14.02
CA LEU A 131 12.74 22.45 14.97
C LEU A 131 12.52 23.96 14.97
N MET A 132 12.35 24.55 13.78
CA MET A 132 12.05 25.98 13.63
C MET A 132 10.67 26.34 14.16
N ILE A 133 9.63 25.54 13.88
CA ILE A 133 8.28 25.73 14.42
C ILE A 133 8.32 25.76 15.97
N GLY A 134 9.06 24.84 16.58
CA GLY A 134 9.23 24.82 18.03
C GLY A 134 9.95 26.03 18.59
N MET A 135 10.93 26.58 17.87
CA MET A 135 11.76 27.68 18.34
C MET A 135 11.11 29.06 18.09
N THR A 136 10.59 29.28 16.88
CA THR A 136 10.19 30.62 16.39
C THR A 136 9.06 31.27 17.16
N GLN A 137 8.18 30.49 17.79
CA GLN A 137 7.09 31.02 18.63
C GLN A 137 7.59 31.86 19.81
N TRP A 138 8.77 31.53 20.33
CA TRP A 138 9.37 32.23 21.49
C TRP A 138 10.21 33.43 21.08
N LEU A 139 10.52 33.58 19.80
CA LEU A 139 11.33 34.70 19.31
C LEU A 139 10.49 35.97 19.16
N LYS A 140 11.08 37.10 19.47
CA LYS A 140 10.53 38.42 19.22
C LYS A 140 10.76 38.84 17.77
N TYR A 141 10.04 39.90 17.35
CA TYR A 141 10.04 40.38 15.98
C TYR A 141 11.47 40.78 15.50
N LYS A 142 12.18 41.66 16.19
CA LYS A 142 13.52 42.14 15.74
C LYS A 142 14.68 41.42 16.41
N ASN A 143 14.72 41.34 17.72
CA ASN A 143 15.81 40.75 18.49
C ASN A 143 15.31 40.07 19.76
N THR A 144 15.85 38.91 20.07
CA THR A 144 15.46 38.08 21.19
C THR A 144 16.59 37.88 22.16
N ASP A 145 16.38 38.24 23.42
CA ASP A 145 17.27 37.89 24.52
C ASP A 145 17.13 36.38 24.83
N LEU A 146 18.09 35.60 24.34
CA LEU A 146 18.09 34.14 24.50
C LEU A 146 18.11 33.69 25.95
N SER A 147 18.63 34.51 26.89
CA SER A 147 18.68 34.16 28.31
C SER A 147 17.26 33.91 28.87
N LYS A 148 16.26 34.64 28.37
CA LYS A 148 14.85 34.56 28.79
C LYS A 148 14.07 33.42 28.15
N VAL A 149 14.54 32.89 27.04
CA VAL A 149 13.85 31.85 26.24
C VAL A 149 14.46 30.47 26.46
N ARG A 150 15.80 30.43 26.75
CA ARG A 150 16.57 29.20 26.90
C ARG A 150 15.93 28.16 27.85
N GLY A 151 15.42 28.62 29.01
CA GLY A 151 14.80 27.74 29.99
C GLY A 151 13.48 27.10 29.49
N LYS A 152 12.70 27.83 28.71
CA LYS A 152 11.44 27.38 28.14
C LYS A 152 11.68 26.35 27.00
N LEU A 153 12.57 26.71 26.08
CA LEU A 153 12.97 25.78 25.02
C LEU A 153 13.63 24.52 25.58
N GLY A 154 14.46 24.65 26.63
CA GLY A 154 15.10 23.51 27.29
C GLY A 154 14.13 22.53 27.92
N ARG A 155 13.02 23.01 28.51
CA ARG A 155 11.96 22.14 29.05
C ARG A 155 11.27 21.34 27.94
N SER A 156 10.89 22.02 26.86
CA SER A 156 10.22 21.38 25.73
C SER A 156 11.16 20.40 25.02
N TYR A 157 12.45 20.75 24.90
CA TYR A 157 13.48 19.85 24.37
C TYR A 157 13.65 18.61 25.24
N LEU A 158 13.75 18.77 26.56
CA LEU A 158 13.88 17.65 27.49
C LEU A 158 12.64 16.75 27.47
N ALA A 159 11.44 17.34 27.44
CA ALA A 159 10.20 16.57 27.32
C ALA A 159 10.15 15.75 26.02
N ALA A 160 10.53 16.37 24.90
CA ALA A 160 10.62 15.67 23.61
C ALA A 160 11.66 14.53 23.65
N ALA A 161 12.85 14.78 24.25
CA ALA A 161 13.89 13.78 24.36
C ALA A 161 13.46 12.58 25.23
N VAL A 162 12.79 12.83 26.35
CA VAL A 162 12.27 11.77 27.24
C VAL A 162 11.21 10.93 26.54
N VAL A 163 10.23 11.57 25.88
CA VAL A 163 9.17 10.85 25.17
C VAL A 163 9.73 10.08 23.97
N THR A 164 10.64 10.69 23.19
CA THR A 164 11.31 9.99 22.08
C THR A 164 12.10 8.78 22.62
N GLY A 165 12.86 8.94 23.71
CA GLY A 165 13.59 7.84 24.32
C GLY A 165 12.67 6.71 24.81
N ALA A 166 11.52 7.04 25.40
CA ALA A 166 10.50 6.05 25.79
C ALA A 166 9.92 5.31 24.58
N LEU A 167 9.66 6.01 23.47
CA LEU A 167 9.19 5.40 22.23
C LEU A 167 10.24 4.48 21.60
N LEU A 168 11.52 4.84 21.64
CA LEU A 168 12.61 3.99 21.15
C LEU A 168 12.68 2.66 21.91
N ILE A 169 12.44 2.70 23.23
CA ILE A 169 12.43 1.48 24.06
C ILE A 169 11.16 0.67 23.80
N ALA A 170 9.99 1.33 23.64
CA ALA A 170 8.71 0.65 23.49
C ALA A 170 8.55 -0.05 22.13
N TYR A 171 9.20 0.46 21.08
CA TYR A 171 8.99 0.04 19.70
C TYR A 171 10.24 -0.54 19.02
N ASP A 172 11.33 -0.77 19.75
CA ASP A 172 12.57 -1.42 19.27
C ASP A 172 13.12 -0.84 17.94
N PHE A 173 13.25 0.48 17.88
CA PHE A 173 13.78 1.17 16.70
C PHE A 173 15.24 0.82 16.42
N SER A 174 15.56 0.53 15.16
CA SER A 174 16.95 0.24 14.73
C SER A 174 17.75 1.50 14.38
N TRP A 175 19.08 1.38 14.37
CA TRP A 175 19.97 2.47 13.98
C TRP A 175 19.82 2.93 12.52
N SER A 176 19.31 2.09 11.64
CA SER A 176 18.98 2.46 10.26
C SER A 176 17.86 3.50 10.15
N GLU A 177 17.12 3.72 11.23
CA GLU A 177 15.96 4.61 11.28
C GLU A 177 16.24 5.99 11.88
N VAL A 178 17.52 6.37 12.01
CA VAL A 178 17.92 7.67 12.57
C VAL A 178 17.16 8.86 11.98
N PRO A 179 16.92 8.99 10.67
CA PRO A 179 16.14 10.09 10.12
C PRO A 179 14.70 10.13 10.65
N ARG A 180 14.07 8.96 10.80
CA ARG A 180 12.71 8.82 11.35
C ARG A 180 12.67 9.20 12.83
N VAL A 181 13.65 8.76 13.60
CA VAL A 181 13.80 9.12 15.02
C VAL A 181 14.01 10.64 15.18
N ALA A 182 14.84 11.25 14.34
CA ALA A 182 15.05 12.69 14.34
C ALA A 182 13.76 13.46 14.04
N LEU A 183 12.93 12.95 13.11
CA LEU A 183 11.64 13.55 12.78
C LEU A 183 10.64 13.39 13.94
N LEU A 184 10.58 12.23 14.60
CA LEU A 184 9.77 12.02 15.80
C LEU A 184 10.15 13.02 16.90
N PHE A 185 11.43 13.15 17.16
CA PHE A 185 11.93 14.14 18.14
C PHE A 185 11.53 15.57 17.76
N ALA A 186 11.74 15.97 16.51
CA ALA A 186 11.47 17.33 16.06
C ALA A 186 9.97 17.68 16.12
N THR A 187 9.09 16.74 15.77
CA THR A 187 7.63 16.91 15.87
C THR A 187 7.18 17.02 17.31
N LEU A 188 7.68 16.16 18.22
CA LEU A 188 7.40 16.26 19.66
C LEU A 188 7.92 17.56 20.25
N PHE A 189 9.13 18.00 19.89
CA PHE A 189 9.66 19.28 20.30
C PHE A 189 8.77 20.45 19.85
N ALA A 190 8.33 20.45 18.60
CA ALA A 190 7.41 21.45 18.08
C ALA A 190 6.07 21.45 18.83
N ALA A 191 5.49 20.26 19.07
CA ALA A 191 4.24 20.12 19.80
C ALA A 191 4.34 20.65 21.24
N PHE A 192 5.36 20.20 22.01
CA PHE A 192 5.55 20.62 23.41
C PHE A 192 5.90 22.10 23.53
N SER A 193 6.73 22.61 22.63
CA SER A 193 7.11 24.03 22.65
C SER A 193 5.91 24.95 22.37
N ASN A 194 5.07 24.60 21.41
CA ASN A 194 3.86 25.37 21.11
C ASN A 194 2.79 25.19 22.19
N ALA A 195 2.66 24.01 22.79
CA ALA A 195 1.76 23.78 23.92
C ALA A 195 2.19 24.60 25.16
N ASP A 196 3.50 24.63 25.47
CA ASP A 196 4.04 25.47 26.57
C ASP A 196 3.82 26.96 26.29
N TYR A 197 3.93 27.38 25.01
CA TYR A 197 3.61 28.74 24.60
C TYR A 197 2.11 29.07 24.79
N ILE A 198 1.19 28.16 24.45
CA ILE A 198 -0.24 28.30 24.67
C ILE A 198 -0.51 28.55 26.17
N VAL A 199 0.05 27.70 27.04
CA VAL A 199 -0.12 27.82 28.50
C VAL A 199 0.46 29.16 29.01
N ALA A 200 1.65 29.55 28.58
CA ALA A 200 2.32 30.77 29.01
C ALA A 200 1.60 32.05 28.55
N MET A 201 0.93 32.01 27.40
CA MET A 201 0.29 33.18 26.79
C MET A 201 -1.23 33.21 27.00
N TRP A 202 -1.80 32.19 27.65
CA TRP A 202 -3.23 32.13 27.92
C TRP A 202 -3.69 33.31 28.83
N LYS A 203 -4.46 34.21 28.25
CA LYS A 203 -5.09 35.36 28.95
C LYS A 203 -6.61 35.38 28.71
N GLY A 204 -7.23 34.21 28.53
CA GLY A 204 -8.67 34.10 28.26
C GLY A 204 -9.12 34.51 26.86
N LYS A 205 -8.19 34.81 25.94
CA LYS A 205 -8.50 35.20 24.55
C LYS A 205 -8.17 34.04 23.59
N LEU A 206 -9.15 33.19 23.31
CA LEU A 206 -9.03 32.02 22.43
C LEU A 206 -8.49 32.37 21.02
N ASP A 207 -8.93 33.50 20.46
CA ASP A 207 -8.54 33.90 19.10
C ASP A 207 -7.00 34.09 18.97
N ALA A 208 -6.29 34.44 20.06
CA ALA A 208 -4.85 34.63 20.05
C ALA A 208 -4.04 33.32 20.03
N LEU A 209 -4.69 32.20 20.31
CA LEU A 209 -4.08 30.87 20.36
C LEU A 209 -4.10 30.14 19.02
N GLY A 210 -4.70 30.72 17.98
CA GLY A 210 -4.91 30.05 16.70
C GLY A 210 -3.62 29.52 16.07
N SER A 211 -2.59 30.36 15.93
CA SER A 211 -1.32 29.95 15.32
C SER A 211 -0.60 28.83 16.10
N PRO A 212 -0.34 28.96 17.42
CA PRO A 212 0.32 27.89 18.14
C PRO A 212 -0.50 26.59 18.20
N LEU A 213 -1.84 26.68 18.24
CA LEU A 213 -2.71 25.51 18.17
C LEU A 213 -2.61 24.80 16.80
N ALA A 214 -2.57 25.57 15.71
CA ALA A 214 -2.35 25.00 14.38
C ALA A 214 -0.98 24.31 14.26
N HIS A 215 0.07 24.85 14.89
CA HIS A 215 1.39 24.23 14.92
C HIS A 215 1.42 22.93 15.75
N VAL A 216 0.75 22.91 16.90
CA VAL A 216 0.56 21.66 17.67
C VAL A 216 -0.17 20.62 16.82
N GLY A 217 -1.25 21.03 16.15
CA GLY A 217 -2.00 20.14 15.25
C GLY A 217 -1.13 19.59 14.14
N PHE A 218 -0.38 20.45 13.45
CA PHE A 218 0.52 20.02 12.38
C PHE A 218 1.62 19.06 12.89
N ALA A 219 2.21 19.36 14.03
CA ALA A 219 3.21 18.49 14.65
C ALA A 219 2.64 17.10 15.00
N LEU A 220 1.43 17.05 15.57
CA LEU A 220 0.75 15.78 15.88
C LEU A 220 0.32 15.01 14.63
N THR A 221 -0.06 15.70 13.54
CA THR A 221 -0.38 15.05 12.26
C THR A 221 0.84 14.29 11.75
N ILE A 222 2.01 14.93 11.69
CA ILE A 222 3.23 14.28 11.21
C ILE A 222 3.75 13.24 12.21
N PHE A 223 3.68 13.52 13.51
CA PHE A 223 4.00 12.52 14.55
C PHE A 223 3.16 11.25 14.38
N GLY A 224 1.84 11.39 14.25
CA GLY A 224 0.92 10.27 14.05
C GLY A 224 1.21 9.50 12.76
N ALA A 225 1.50 10.20 11.65
CA ALA A 225 1.88 9.58 10.39
C ALA A 225 3.17 8.77 10.52
N VAL A 226 4.20 9.34 11.16
CA VAL A 226 5.51 8.68 11.30
C VAL A 226 5.42 7.46 12.21
N ILE A 227 4.78 7.59 13.39
CA ILE A 227 4.68 6.46 14.33
C ILE A 227 3.81 5.33 13.77
N SER A 228 2.70 5.67 13.13
CA SER A 228 1.78 4.70 12.58
C SER A 228 2.38 3.93 11.40
N THR A 229 3.07 4.62 10.48
CA THR A 229 3.76 3.96 9.35
C THR A 229 4.96 3.14 9.78
N ALA A 230 5.69 3.58 10.81
CA ALA A 230 6.81 2.82 11.36
C ALA A 230 6.37 1.49 11.99
N GLN A 231 5.16 1.46 12.54
CA GLN A 231 4.62 0.33 13.29
C GLN A 231 3.47 -0.37 12.54
N LYS A 232 3.32 -0.08 11.23
CA LYS A 232 2.31 -0.77 10.42
C LYS A 232 2.57 -2.27 10.42
N ASP A 233 1.50 -3.05 10.58
CA ASP A 233 1.53 -4.51 10.56
C ASP A 233 0.65 -5.02 9.41
N VAL A 234 1.25 -5.69 8.44
CA VAL A 234 0.55 -6.34 7.34
C VAL A 234 0.12 -7.73 7.82
N ILE A 235 -1.16 -7.87 8.13
CA ILE A 235 -1.71 -9.09 8.71
C ILE A 235 -2.18 -10.12 7.67
N SER A 236 -2.29 -9.73 6.40
CA SER A 236 -2.64 -10.61 5.28
C SER A 236 -1.41 -11.37 4.80
N GLN A 237 -1.52 -12.69 4.72
CA GLN A 237 -0.47 -13.56 4.19
C GLN A 237 -1.12 -14.73 3.46
N ASN A 238 -0.69 -14.98 2.23
CA ASN A 238 -1.12 -16.14 1.47
C ASN A 238 -0.31 -17.38 1.84
N ARG A 239 -1.01 -18.50 2.00
CA ARG A 239 -0.41 -19.81 2.30
C ARG A 239 -0.85 -20.90 1.34
N ILE A 240 -1.55 -20.53 0.28
CA ILE A 240 -2.15 -21.45 -0.69
C ILE A 240 -1.64 -21.08 -2.08
N GLY A 241 -0.69 -21.84 -2.58
CA GLY A 241 -0.12 -21.61 -3.92
C GLY A 241 0.70 -20.32 -4.03
N ASP A 242 1.19 -20.04 -5.22
CA ASP A 242 1.89 -18.80 -5.54
C ASP A 242 0.94 -17.84 -6.29
N ILE A 243 0.57 -16.74 -5.65
CA ILE A 243 -0.33 -15.74 -6.24
C ILE A 243 0.38 -14.81 -7.25
N ALA A 244 1.72 -14.82 -7.31
CA ALA A 244 2.46 -14.08 -8.32
C ALA A 244 2.16 -14.57 -9.74
N THR A 245 1.68 -15.81 -9.89
CA THR A 245 1.20 -16.36 -11.17
C THR A 245 -0.06 -15.67 -11.69
N LEU A 246 -0.85 -15.02 -10.83
CA LEU A 246 -2.02 -14.25 -11.24
C LEU A 246 -1.64 -12.84 -11.71
N ASN A 247 -0.67 -12.24 -11.06
CA ASN A 247 -0.09 -10.94 -11.37
C ASN A 247 1.24 -10.80 -10.63
N GLU A 248 2.30 -10.39 -11.35
CA GLU A 248 3.64 -10.19 -10.80
C GLU A 248 3.72 -9.18 -9.65
N GLU A 249 2.73 -8.28 -9.53
CA GLU A 249 2.64 -7.31 -8.44
C GLU A 249 2.14 -7.91 -7.11
N LEU A 250 1.61 -9.14 -7.12
CA LEU A 250 1.08 -9.81 -5.94
C LEU A 250 2.19 -10.53 -5.16
N ASN A 251 2.10 -10.48 -3.84
CA ASN A 251 3.13 -11.04 -2.96
C ASN A 251 2.50 -11.91 -1.86
N ASN A 252 2.89 -13.17 -1.80
CA ASN A 252 2.41 -14.12 -0.79
C ASN A 252 2.67 -13.68 0.67
N ALA A 253 3.68 -12.85 0.91
CA ALA A 253 4.02 -12.38 2.26
C ALA A 253 3.10 -11.25 2.75
N THR A 254 2.43 -10.53 1.85
CA THR A 254 1.63 -9.34 2.18
C THR A 254 0.19 -9.41 1.73
N ASP A 255 -0.14 -10.31 0.80
CA ASP A 255 -1.45 -10.37 0.19
C ASP A 255 -2.11 -11.72 0.51
N LEU A 256 -3.43 -11.77 0.60
CA LEU A 256 -4.21 -12.96 0.93
C LEU A 256 -5.20 -13.27 -0.19
N LEU A 257 -5.12 -14.47 -0.73
CA LEU A 257 -6.13 -15.01 -1.65
C LEU A 257 -7.31 -15.57 -0.85
N LEU A 258 -8.51 -15.08 -1.12
CA LEU A 258 -9.76 -15.55 -0.52
C LEU A 258 -10.73 -16.00 -1.60
N MET A 259 -11.22 -17.23 -1.48
CA MET A 259 -12.36 -17.73 -2.25
C MET A 259 -13.64 -17.32 -1.56
N GLU A 260 -14.68 -17.09 -2.34
CA GLU A 260 -16.03 -16.82 -1.83
C GLU A 260 -16.49 -17.93 -0.89
N GLY A 261 -16.90 -17.54 0.34
CA GLY A 261 -17.33 -18.45 1.40
C GLY A 261 -16.22 -19.13 2.20
N ASP A 262 -14.93 -19.00 1.82
CA ASP A 262 -13.83 -19.51 2.64
C ASP A 262 -13.55 -18.57 3.81
N THR A 263 -13.18 -19.16 4.95
CA THR A 263 -12.78 -18.41 6.14
C THR A 263 -11.34 -18.75 6.50
N LEU A 264 -10.45 -17.76 6.43
CA LEU A 264 -9.01 -17.91 6.66
C LEU A 264 -8.52 -17.09 7.84
N PRO A 265 -7.50 -17.58 8.58
CA PRO A 265 -6.87 -16.80 9.64
C PRO A 265 -6.07 -15.63 9.07
N MET A 266 -6.24 -14.44 9.66
CA MET A 266 -5.55 -13.23 9.26
C MET A 266 -5.24 -12.35 10.49
N GLY A 267 -4.02 -12.39 10.97
CA GLY A 267 -3.60 -11.69 12.19
C GLY A 267 -4.48 -12.03 13.39
N PRO A 268 -5.06 -11.04 14.08
CA PRO A 268 -5.94 -11.25 15.22
C PRO A 268 -7.37 -11.67 14.84
N TYR A 269 -7.68 -11.81 13.55
CA TYR A 269 -9.00 -12.12 13.03
C TYR A 269 -9.02 -13.40 12.22
N PHE A 270 -10.22 -13.89 11.94
CA PHE A 270 -10.53 -14.68 10.75
C PHE A 270 -11.29 -13.80 9.77
N VAL A 271 -11.03 -13.97 8.48
CA VAL A 271 -11.69 -13.21 7.43
C VAL A 271 -12.36 -14.16 6.45
N SER A 272 -13.56 -13.79 5.99
CA SER A 272 -14.28 -14.50 4.95
C SER A 272 -14.70 -13.52 3.85
N TYR A 273 -14.48 -13.90 2.60
CA TYR A 273 -15.07 -13.20 1.47
C TYR A 273 -16.50 -13.72 1.27
N ARG A 274 -17.51 -12.85 1.53
CA ARG A 274 -18.90 -13.24 1.49
C ARG A 274 -19.49 -13.18 0.10
N GLU A 275 -19.39 -12.03 -0.57
CA GLU A 275 -19.97 -11.80 -1.89
C GLU A 275 -19.38 -10.55 -2.56
N ARG A 276 -19.54 -10.52 -3.88
CA ARG A 276 -19.30 -9.32 -4.70
C ARG A 276 -20.64 -8.70 -5.07
N ARG A 277 -20.75 -7.38 -4.94
CA ARG A 277 -21.92 -6.64 -5.38
C ARG A 277 -21.51 -5.38 -6.15
N GLN A 278 -22.35 -4.95 -7.07
CA GLN A 278 -22.10 -3.74 -7.84
C GLN A 278 -23.09 -2.64 -7.40
N ASP A 279 -22.57 -1.45 -7.17
CA ASP A 279 -23.33 -0.25 -6.88
C ASP A 279 -22.84 0.90 -7.78
N GLY A 280 -23.57 1.15 -8.85
CA GLY A 280 -23.19 2.12 -9.87
C GLY A 280 -21.84 1.78 -10.52
N ILE A 281 -20.88 2.70 -10.35
CA ILE A 281 -19.51 2.53 -10.85
C ILE A 281 -18.58 1.79 -9.88
N HIS A 282 -19.08 1.37 -8.72
CA HIS A 282 -18.29 0.69 -7.70
C HIS A 282 -18.63 -0.81 -7.66
N VAL A 283 -17.60 -1.63 -7.67
CA VAL A 283 -17.68 -3.05 -7.38
C VAL A 283 -17.17 -3.26 -5.97
N LEU A 284 -18.07 -3.64 -5.05
CA LEU A 284 -17.80 -3.86 -3.64
C LEU A 284 -17.54 -5.35 -3.40
N PHE A 285 -16.64 -5.63 -2.46
CA PHE A 285 -16.27 -6.96 -2.02
C PHE A 285 -16.51 -7.05 -0.52
N ASP A 286 -17.57 -7.74 -0.10
CA ASP A 286 -17.96 -7.80 1.30
C ASP A 286 -17.10 -8.83 2.06
N MET A 287 -16.29 -8.34 3.01
CA MET A 287 -15.37 -9.10 3.84
C MET A 287 -15.87 -9.14 5.27
N ASP A 288 -16.20 -10.31 5.77
CA ASP A 288 -16.61 -10.52 7.15
C ASP A 288 -15.42 -10.86 8.04
N TYR A 289 -15.27 -10.11 9.12
CA TYR A 289 -14.20 -10.27 10.10
C TYR A 289 -14.77 -10.87 11.38
N PHE A 290 -14.20 -12.01 11.76
CA PHE A 290 -14.60 -12.76 12.95
C PHE A 290 -13.54 -12.66 14.03
N GLU A 291 -13.96 -12.62 15.28
CA GLU A 291 -13.06 -12.73 16.41
C GLU A 291 -12.25 -14.03 16.34
N ARG A 292 -10.99 -13.97 16.72
CA ARG A 292 -10.15 -15.13 16.82
C ARG A 292 -10.28 -15.75 18.19
N SER A 293 -11.00 -16.87 18.29
CA SER A 293 -11.08 -17.67 19.49
C SER A 293 -9.96 -18.69 19.54
N PRO A 294 -9.19 -18.81 20.63
CA PRO A 294 -8.14 -19.82 20.75
C PRO A 294 -8.72 -21.21 20.52
N LYS A 295 -8.04 -22.05 19.73
CA LYS A 295 -8.45 -23.43 19.49
C LYS A 295 -8.24 -24.26 20.75
N ALA A 296 -9.28 -24.97 21.18
CA ALA A 296 -9.17 -25.95 22.25
C ALA A 296 -8.65 -27.28 21.70
N TYR A 297 -7.63 -27.81 22.32
CA TYR A 297 -7.07 -29.14 22.06
C TYR A 297 -7.34 -30.07 23.24
N LYS A 298 -7.64 -31.33 22.92
CA LYS A 298 -7.90 -32.37 23.90
C LYS A 298 -6.68 -33.27 24.09
N LYS A 299 -6.47 -33.72 25.31
CA LYS A 299 -5.40 -34.70 25.62
C LYS A 299 -5.46 -35.87 24.65
N GLY A 300 -4.30 -36.23 24.09
CA GLY A 300 -4.18 -37.32 23.13
C GLY A 300 -4.53 -36.95 21.70
N GLN A 301 -5.03 -35.74 21.42
CA GLN A 301 -5.29 -35.26 20.05
C GLN A 301 -3.98 -35.14 19.29
N ILE A 302 -3.99 -35.59 18.02
CA ILE A 302 -2.80 -35.59 17.16
C ILE A 302 -2.91 -34.43 16.16
N VAL A 303 -1.82 -33.67 16.04
CA VAL A 303 -1.73 -32.57 15.09
C VAL A 303 -0.46 -32.68 14.26
N ALA A 304 -0.51 -32.10 13.06
CA ALA A 304 0.65 -31.88 12.21
C ALA A 304 1.02 -30.39 12.22
N HIS A 305 2.30 -30.10 12.47
CA HIS A 305 2.88 -28.77 12.41
C HIS A 305 4.27 -28.86 11.78
N GLU A 306 4.52 -28.04 10.73
CA GLU A 306 5.80 -28.00 9.99
C GLU A 306 6.32 -29.37 9.53
N GLY A 307 5.42 -30.23 9.05
CA GLY A 307 5.77 -31.57 8.58
C GLY A 307 6.01 -32.61 9.69
N MET A 308 5.97 -32.18 10.95
CA MET A 308 6.12 -33.04 12.13
C MET A 308 4.79 -33.36 12.78
N VAL A 309 4.68 -34.51 13.44
CA VAL A 309 3.45 -34.98 14.11
C VAL A 309 3.62 -34.87 15.62
N TRP A 310 2.62 -34.31 16.28
CA TRP A 310 2.63 -34.03 17.71
C TRP A 310 1.33 -34.51 18.37
N GLN A 311 1.43 -34.86 19.64
CA GLN A 311 0.29 -35.29 20.45
C GLN A 311 0.10 -34.37 21.64
N ALA A 312 -1.12 -33.89 21.88
CA ALA A 312 -1.43 -33.06 23.05
C ALA A 312 -1.31 -33.84 24.34
N LEU A 313 -0.57 -33.28 25.30
CA LEU A 313 -0.31 -33.89 26.62
C LEU A 313 -1.46 -33.71 27.60
N ASP A 314 -2.20 -32.61 27.46
CA ASP A 314 -3.35 -32.22 28.29
C ASP A 314 -4.45 -31.51 27.47
N ASP A 315 -5.57 -31.23 28.13
CA ASP A 315 -6.62 -30.35 27.57
C ASP A 315 -6.15 -28.89 27.72
N HIS A 316 -5.99 -28.16 26.62
CA HIS A 316 -5.51 -26.78 26.64
C HIS A 316 -6.08 -25.94 25.50
N LEU A 317 -5.99 -24.61 25.65
CA LEU A 317 -6.20 -23.65 24.55
C LEU A 317 -4.86 -23.38 23.87
N ALA A 318 -4.88 -23.27 22.56
CA ALA A 318 -3.69 -22.94 21.76
C ALA A 318 -3.15 -21.55 22.14
N SER A 319 -1.84 -21.45 22.30
CA SER A 319 -1.13 -20.18 22.37
C SER A 319 -1.07 -19.49 21.00
N PRO A 320 -0.69 -18.21 20.94
CA PRO A 320 -0.56 -17.48 19.67
C PRO A 320 0.36 -18.18 18.67
N THR A 321 1.45 -18.78 19.14
CA THR A 321 2.38 -19.55 18.32
C THR A 321 2.53 -20.97 18.86
N PHE A 322 2.91 -21.93 18.00
CA PHE A 322 3.15 -23.31 18.41
C PHE A 322 4.35 -23.42 19.36
N ASP A 323 5.37 -22.62 19.15
CA ASP A 323 6.63 -22.65 19.90
C ASP A 323 6.44 -22.31 21.39
N GLU A 324 5.45 -21.49 21.73
CA GLU A 324 5.10 -21.19 23.13
C GLU A 324 4.57 -22.40 23.88
N ASP A 325 3.93 -23.34 23.19
CA ASP A 325 3.30 -24.52 23.75
C ASP A 325 4.14 -25.79 23.58
N VAL A 326 5.09 -25.81 22.66
CA VAL A 326 5.76 -27.04 22.18
C VAL A 326 6.42 -27.84 23.29
N GLU A 327 7.12 -27.17 24.20
CA GLU A 327 7.85 -27.85 25.27
C GLU A 327 6.96 -28.35 26.42
N THR A 328 5.84 -27.73 26.64
CA THR A 328 5.01 -27.95 27.83
C THR A 328 3.73 -28.72 27.57
N ARG A 329 3.17 -28.61 26.36
CA ARG A 329 1.84 -29.12 26.02
C ARG A 329 1.81 -30.13 24.89
N TRP A 330 2.94 -30.32 24.16
CA TRP A 330 3.01 -31.20 23.02
C TRP A 330 4.11 -32.24 23.17
N ASN A 331 3.80 -33.49 22.80
CA ASN A 331 4.74 -34.57 22.71
C ASN A 331 5.05 -34.85 21.23
N PHE A 332 6.33 -34.74 20.88
CA PHE A 332 6.78 -35.06 19.52
C PHE A 332 6.68 -36.54 19.23
N LEU A 333 6.15 -36.94 18.10
CA LEU A 333 6.05 -38.30 17.63
C LEU A 333 7.03 -38.50 16.45
N PRO A 334 8.27 -38.95 16.70
CA PRO A 334 9.29 -39.06 15.65
C PRO A 334 9.00 -40.17 14.63
N PHE A 335 8.24 -41.20 15.03
CA PHE A 335 7.83 -42.30 14.16
C PHE A 335 6.32 -42.57 14.31
N PRO A 336 5.46 -41.68 13.79
CA PRO A 336 4.02 -41.87 13.91
C PRO A 336 3.59 -43.10 13.10
N GLN A 337 2.63 -43.87 13.65
CA GLN A 337 1.99 -44.93 12.89
C GLN A 337 1.12 -44.33 11.78
N GLU A 338 0.89 -45.07 10.70
CA GLU A 338 0.06 -44.61 9.59
C GLU A 338 -1.34 -44.15 10.04
N SER A 339 -1.93 -44.84 11.01
CA SER A 339 -3.20 -44.44 11.65
C SER A 339 -3.10 -43.14 12.46
N GLN A 340 -1.95 -42.72 12.91
CA GLN A 340 -1.71 -41.45 13.62
C GLN A 340 -1.51 -40.34 12.62
N THR A 341 -0.76 -40.58 11.55
CA THR A 341 -0.55 -39.61 10.48
C THR A 341 -1.85 -39.30 9.75
N SER A 342 -2.67 -40.29 9.45
CA SER A 342 -3.97 -40.12 8.79
C SER A 342 -5.01 -39.40 9.67
N ARG A 343 -4.86 -39.43 11.00
CA ARG A 343 -5.73 -38.69 11.95
C ARG A 343 -5.18 -37.34 12.36
N ALA A 344 -3.94 -37.03 12.01
CA ALA A 344 -3.33 -35.77 12.37
C ALA A 344 -4.07 -34.60 11.66
N THR A 345 -4.63 -33.71 12.46
CA THR A 345 -5.19 -32.46 11.96
C THR A 345 -4.11 -31.39 11.95
N ARG A 346 -4.15 -30.47 11.01
CA ARG A 346 -3.22 -29.35 11.03
C ARG A 346 -3.39 -28.57 12.33
N TRP A 347 -2.27 -28.25 13.02
CA TRP A 347 -2.32 -27.34 14.14
C TRP A 347 -2.76 -25.95 13.70
N VAL A 348 -3.65 -25.32 14.45
CA VAL A 348 -4.10 -23.95 14.27
C VAL A 348 -4.22 -23.29 15.64
N ASN A 349 -3.82 -22.03 15.73
CA ASN A 349 -3.86 -21.28 16.98
C ASN A 349 -5.24 -20.72 17.34
N GLY A 350 -6.24 -20.86 16.47
CA GLY A 350 -7.59 -20.34 16.71
C GLY A 350 -8.61 -20.87 15.73
N THR A 351 -9.84 -20.51 15.98
CA THR A 351 -11.02 -20.72 15.12
C THR A 351 -11.79 -19.42 14.99
N ALA A 352 -12.58 -19.28 13.92
CA ALA A 352 -13.50 -18.15 13.79
C ALA A 352 -14.53 -18.21 14.95
N GLY A 353 -14.63 -17.12 15.68
CA GLY A 353 -15.64 -16.88 16.70
C GLY A 353 -16.83 -16.10 16.13
N ASP A 354 -17.35 -15.14 16.90
CA ASP A 354 -18.46 -14.31 16.47
C ASP A 354 -18.03 -13.28 15.42
N LEU A 355 -18.98 -12.88 14.54
CA LEU A 355 -18.79 -11.81 13.58
C LEU A 355 -18.59 -10.48 14.33
N GLU A 356 -17.45 -9.82 14.17
CA GLU A 356 -17.21 -8.52 14.79
C GLU A 356 -17.67 -7.36 13.89
N PHE A 357 -17.32 -7.40 12.61
CA PHE A 357 -17.69 -6.36 11.63
C PHE A 357 -17.50 -6.86 10.20
N THR A 358 -18.11 -6.13 9.27
CA THR A 358 -17.90 -6.30 7.83
C THR A 358 -17.22 -5.05 7.28
N LEU A 359 -16.26 -5.24 6.38
CA LEU A 359 -15.68 -4.20 5.52
C LEU A 359 -16.02 -4.48 4.07
N SER A 360 -16.23 -3.43 3.29
CA SER A 360 -16.59 -3.52 1.88
C SER A 360 -15.61 -2.70 1.01
N PRO A 361 -14.32 -3.08 0.96
CA PRO A 361 -13.40 -2.46 0.03
C PRO A 361 -13.92 -2.59 -1.39
N ARG A 362 -13.62 -1.60 -2.25
CA ARG A 362 -14.25 -1.53 -3.56
C ARG A 362 -13.26 -1.15 -4.65
N ILE A 363 -13.65 -1.43 -5.89
CA ILE A 363 -12.96 -0.98 -7.10
C ILE A 363 -13.90 -0.05 -7.84
N GLN A 364 -13.47 1.19 -8.05
CA GLN A 364 -14.17 2.15 -8.89
C GLN A 364 -13.84 1.86 -10.35
N LEU A 365 -14.88 1.63 -11.15
CA LEU A 365 -14.74 1.43 -12.60
C LEU A 365 -14.55 2.78 -13.28
N ASN A 366 -13.47 2.94 -14.02
CA ASN A 366 -13.17 4.15 -14.77
C ASN A 366 -12.60 3.80 -16.14
N ALA A 367 -13.42 3.98 -17.18
CA ALA A 367 -13.05 3.64 -18.56
C ALA A 367 -11.93 4.52 -19.14
N GLN A 368 -11.68 5.71 -18.58
CA GLN A 368 -10.69 6.67 -19.11
C GLN A 368 -9.34 6.60 -18.39
N MET A 369 -9.36 6.37 -17.06
CA MET A 369 -8.16 6.44 -16.23
C MET A 369 -7.72 5.08 -15.68
N GLY A 370 -8.44 4.00 -16.01
CA GLY A 370 -8.27 2.69 -15.40
C GLY A 370 -9.04 2.55 -14.07
N ASN A 371 -9.23 1.31 -13.65
CA ASN A 371 -9.97 1.00 -12.42
C ASN A 371 -9.14 1.40 -11.20
N ALA A 372 -9.77 2.07 -10.22
CA ALA A 372 -9.12 2.55 -9.02
C ALA A 372 -9.59 1.74 -7.79
N PRO A 373 -8.69 1.05 -7.06
CA PRO A 373 -9.05 0.40 -5.81
C PRO A 373 -9.26 1.44 -4.72
N GLU A 374 -10.40 1.36 -4.04
CA GLU A 374 -10.74 2.17 -2.88
C GLU A 374 -10.83 1.27 -1.64
N PRO A 375 -10.05 1.57 -0.60
CA PRO A 375 -10.05 0.80 0.63
C PRO A 375 -11.31 1.02 1.45
N ASP A 376 -11.57 0.09 2.37
CA ASP A 376 -12.44 0.32 3.50
C ASP A 376 -11.68 0.15 4.81
N THR A 377 -12.06 0.92 5.84
CA THR A 377 -11.28 1.04 7.07
C THR A 377 -12.16 0.93 8.31
N ARG A 378 -11.79 0.03 9.21
CA ARG A 378 -12.38 -0.02 10.56
C ARG A 378 -11.54 0.81 11.53
N HIS A 379 -12.14 1.84 12.08
CA HIS A 379 -11.52 2.70 13.07
C HIS A 379 -11.70 2.16 14.49
N PHE A 380 -10.59 2.03 15.23
CA PHE A 380 -10.58 1.73 16.65
C PHE A 380 -9.93 2.89 17.42
N LEU A 381 -10.05 2.89 18.74
CA LEU A 381 -9.49 3.97 19.56
C LEU A 381 -7.96 4.11 19.46
N THR A 382 -7.23 3.03 19.23
CA THR A 382 -5.76 3.02 19.23
C THR A 382 -5.13 2.58 17.90
N ARG A 383 -5.94 2.16 16.94
CA ARG A 383 -5.48 1.64 15.64
C ARG A 383 -6.58 1.74 14.60
N ASP A 384 -6.21 1.70 13.34
CA ASP A 384 -7.12 1.46 12.23
C ASP A 384 -6.74 0.15 11.54
N LEU A 385 -7.76 -0.59 11.10
CA LEU A 385 -7.60 -1.72 10.20
C LEU A 385 -8.03 -1.27 8.81
N TYR A 386 -7.08 -1.21 7.90
CA TYR A 386 -7.24 -0.81 6.51
C TYR A 386 -7.26 -2.05 5.63
N THR A 387 -8.26 -2.17 4.78
CA THR A 387 -8.41 -3.30 3.87
C THR A 387 -8.62 -2.79 2.46
N HIS A 388 -7.88 -3.30 1.50
CA HIS A 388 -8.09 -2.98 0.09
C HIS A 388 -7.92 -4.21 -0.81
N ILE A 389 -8.54 -4.17 -1.98
CA ILE A 389 -8.46 -5.20 -2.98
C ILE A 389 -7.24 -4.94 -3.86
N LYS A 390 -6.33 -5.91 -3.94
CA LYS A 390 -5.19 -5.90 -4.85
C LYS A 390 -5.59 -6.42 -6.22
N TRP A 391 -6.41 -7.47 -6.23
CA TRP A 391 -6.94 -8.06 -7.43
C TRP A 391 -8.32 -8.64 -7.17
N GLY A 392 -9.23 -8.44 -8.10
CA GLY A 392 -10.59 -8.99 -8.05
C GLY A 392 -11.28 -8.83 -9.40
N ARG A 393 -12.16 -9.74 -9.72
CA ARG A 393 -12.95 -9.64 -10.95
C ARG A 393 -13.99 -8.52 -10.84
N VAL A 394 -13.91 -7.55 -11.72
CA VAL A 394 -14.82 -6.38 -11.74
C VAL A 394 -16.03 -6.59 -12.65
N THR A 395 -15.91 -7.41 -13.69
CA THR A 395 -17.00 -7.78 -14.60
C THR A 395 -17.34 -9.26 -14.45
N PRO A 396 -18.63 -9.63 -14.42
CA PRO A 396 -19.01 -11.02 -14.61
C PRO A 396 -18.47 -11.50 -15.96
N PRO A 397 -17.82 -12.65 -16.03
CA PRO A 397 -17.42 -13.17 -17.33
C PRO A 397 -18.63 -13.65 -18.11
N GLU A 398 -18.53 -13.58 -19.43
CA GLU A 398 -19.52 -14.12 -20.33
C GLU A 398 -19.38 -15.64 -20.41
N THR A 399 -20.46 -16.37 -20.17
CA THR A 399 -20.57 -17.80 -20.35
C THR A 399 -21.09 -18.12 -21.75
N ASP A 400 -20.72 -19.29 -22.29
CA ASP A 400 -21.39 -19.84 -23.46
C ASP A 400 -22.82 -20.38 -23.10
N GLU A 401 -23.55 -20.90 -24.10
CA GLU A 401 -24.91 -21.42 -23.90
C GLU A 401 -24.96 -22.64 -22.95
N GLU A 402 -23.86 -23.33 -22.74
CA GLU A 402 -23.72 -24.49 -21.85
C GLU A 402 -23.24 -24.11 -20.45
N GLY A 403 -22.95 -22.83 -20.18
CA GLY A 403 -22.45 -22.36 -18.89
C GLY A 403 -20.93 -22.45 -18.72
N TRP A 404 -20.16 -22.65 -19.80
CA TRP A 404 -18.70 -22.68 -19.77
C TRP A 404 -18.10 -21.31 -20.00
N LEU A 405 -17.02 -21.05 -19.29
CA LEU A 405 -16.23 -19.84 -19.28
C LEU A 405 -14.79 -20.12 -19.69
N GLY A 406 -14.14 -19.18 -20.32
CA GLY A 406 -12.74 -19.30 -20.71
C GLY A 406 -12.60 -19.64 -22.20
N GLY A 407 -11.67 -20.51 -22.54
CA GLY A 407 -11.45 -20.90 -23.93
C GLY A 407 -10.36 -20.09 -24.63
N GLN A 408 -9.48 -19.39 -23.89
CA GLN A 408 -8.24 -18.87 -24.46
C GLN A 408 -7.12 -19.87 -24.25
N ALA A 409 -6.39 -20.17 -25.33
CA ALA A 409 -5.23 -21.02 -25.26
C ALA A 409 -4.08 -20.31 -24.53
N GLN A 410 -3.44 -21.03 -23.61
CA GLN A 410 -2.28 -20.56 -22.85
C GLN A 410 -1.16 -21.59 -22.91
N GLU A 411 0.08 -21.11 -22.95
CA GLU A 411 1.26 -21.96 -22.93
C GLU A 411 1.71 -22.20 -21.47
N PHE A 412 1.99 -23.46 -21.15
CA PHE A 412 2.46 -23.90 -19.84
C PHE A 412 3.74 -24.69 -19.96
N VAL A 413 4.65 -24.48 -19.03
CA VAL A 413 5.83 -25.32 -18.81
C VAL A 413 5.51 -26.34 -17.71
N VAL A 414 6.18 -27.49 -17.73
CA VAL A 414 6.08 -28.46 -16.62
C VAL A 414 6.49 -27.80 -15.31
N GLY A 415 5.61 -27.87 -14.32
CA GLY A 415 5.76 -27.18 -13.02
C GLY A 415 4.95 -25.88 -12.89
N ASP A 416 4.44 -25.34 -13.99
CA ASP A 416 3.56 -24.16 -13.94
C ASP A 416 2.26 -24.46 -13.23
N SER A 417 1.71 -23.42 -12.62
CA SER A 417 0.41 -23.51 -11.96
C SER A 417 -0.45 -22.27 -12.27
N MET A 418 -1.77 -22.49 -12.34
CA MET A 418 -2.75 -21.41 -12.47
C MET A 418 -3.98 -21.65 -11.61
N PHE A 419 -4.67 -20.57 -11.23
CA PHE A 419 -5.97 -20.66 -10.57
C PHE A 419 -7.10 -20.52 -11.59
N VAL A 420 -7.96 -21.55 -11.63
CA VAL A 420 -9.18 -21.57 -12.46
C VAL A 420 -10.33 -22.02 -11.59
N GLY A 421 -11.38 -21.21 -11.46
CA GLY A 421 -12.60 -21.58 -10.75
C GLY A 421 -12.43 -22.00 -9.28
N GLY A 422 -11.42 -21.46 -8.61
CA GLY A 422 -11.13 -21.89 -7.25
C GLY A 422 -10.35 -23.19 -7.14
N VAL A 423 -9.83 -23.68 -8.26
CA VAL A 423 -8.97 -24.85 -8.35
C VAL A 423 -7.55 -24.38 -8.69
N LEU A 424 -6.57 -24.85 -7.96
CA LEU A 424 -5.17 -24.73 -8.35
C LEU A 424 -4.88 -25.87 -9.33
N LEU A 425 -4.66 -25.49 -10.59
CA LEU A 425 -4.20 -26.37 -11.66
C LEU A 425 -2.68 -26.35 -11.69
N THR A 426 -2.03 -27.51 -11.72
CA THR A 426 -0.57 -27.66 -11.93
C THR A 426 -0.32 -28.58 -13.12
N VAL A 427 0.68 -28.27 -13.95
CA VAL A 427 1.16 -29.18 -14.99
C VAL A 427 2.30 -30.00 -14.41
N ASP A 428 2.00 -31.21 -13.93
CA ASP A 428 2.95 -32.04 -13.19
C ASP A 428 3.97 -32.70 -14.11
N SER A 429 3.54 -33.21 -15.27
CA SER A 429 4.40 -33.84 -16.27
C SER A 429 3.73 -34.01 -17.62
N LEU A 430 4.54 -34.23 -18.64
CA LEU A 430 4.10 -34.58 -19.99
C LEU A 430 4.62 -35.98 -20.31
N ARG A 431 3.75 -36.87 -20.82
CA ARG A 431 4.14 -38.26 -21.09
C ARG A 431 3.49 -38.81 -22.37
N VAL A 432 4.19 -39.73 -23.00
CA VAL A 432 3.58 -40.54 -24.08
C VAL A 432 2.62 -41.56 -23.45
N VAL A 433 1.45 -41.75 -24.07
CA VAL A 433 0.47 -42.73 -23.62
C VAL A 433 1.03 -44.14 -23.82
N ARG A 434 0.99 -44.99 -22.79
CA ARG A 434 1.52 -46.34 -22.82
C ARG A 434 0.60 -47.29 -23.64
N ASP A 435 1.17 -48.34 -24.17
CA ASP A 435 0.44 -49.28 -25.02
C ASP A 435 -0.72 -50.00 -24.26
N ASP A 436 -0.56 -50.25 -22.98
CA ASP A 436 -1.59 -50.87 -22.13
C ASP A 436 -2.78 -49.92 -21.85
N GLU A 437 -2.57 -48.60 -21.92
CA GLU A 437 -3.63 -47.59 -21.72
C GLU A 437 -4.41 -47.25 -22.99
N ARG A 438 -3.86 -47.57 -24.18
CA ARG A 438 -4.41 -47.13 -25.48
C ARG A 438 -5.83 -47.62 -25.75
N ALA A 439 -6.08 -48.87 -25.47
CA ALA A 439 -7.39 -49.50 -25.71
C ALA A 439 -8.50 -48.91 -24.80
N GLU A 440 -8.15 -48.62 -23.54
CA GLU A 440 -9.09 -48.03 -22.57
C GLU A 440 -9.44 -46.58 -22.94
N ARG A 441 -8.50 -45.87 -23.58
CA ARG A 441 -8.69 -44.50 -24.02
C ARG A 441 -9.21 -44.36 -25.47
N GLY A 442 -9.56 -45.43 -26.11
CA GLY A 442 -10.14 -45.45 -27.47
C GLY A 442 -9.18 -45.01 -28.57
N LEU A 443 -7.88 -45.14 -28.35
CA LEU A 443 -6.82 -44.80 -29.31
C LEU A 443 -6.68 -45.94 -30.35
N LEU A 444 -6.43 -45.54 -31.62
CA LEU A 444 -6.11 -46.49 -32.69
C LEU A 444 -4.61 -46.83 -32.63
N ASP A 445 -4.24 -47.97 -33.25
CA ASP A 445 -2.84 -48.42 -33.26
C ASP A 445 -1.85 -47.40 -33.88
N ASP A 446 -2.33 -46.60 -34.82
CA ASP A 446 -1.55 -45.61 -35.56
C ASP A 446 -1.56 -44.22 -34.89
N ASP A 447 -2.33 -44.01 -33.80
CA ASP A 447 -2.38 -42.71 -33.13
C ASP A 447 -1.10 -42.44 -32.37
N LEU A 448 -0.54 -41.24 -32.51
CA LEU A 448 0.45 -40.71 -31.56
C LEU A 448 -0.31 -39.94 -30.48
N ALA A 449 -0.23 -40.37 -29.23
CA ALA A 449 -0.94 -39.73 -28.15
C ALA A 449 0.00 -39.32 -27.00
N LEU A 450 -0.08 -38.04 -26.61
CA LEU A 450 0.62 -37.46 -25.47
C LEU A 450 -0.41 -37.08 -24.41
N ALA A 451 -0.12 -37.37 -23.15
CA ALA A 451 -0.92 -36.98 -22.01
C ALA A 451 -0.24 -35.85 -21.22
N ALA A 452 -0.97 -34.80 -20.91
CA ALA A 452 -0.56 -33.83 -19.92
C ALA A 452 -1.11 -34.24 -18.56
N CYS A 453 -0.22 -34.60 -17.63
CA CYS A 453 -0.63 -34.94 -16.27
C CYS A 453 -0.89 -33.65 -15.48
N LEU A 454 -2.16 -33.38 -15.18
CA LEU A 454 -2.62 -32.17 -14.50
C LEU A 454 -3.00 -32.49 -13.07
N GLY A 455 -2.37 -31.83 -12.09
CA GLY A 455 -2.77 -31.87 -10.69
C GLY A 455 -3.85 -30.82 -10.44
N LEU A 456 -5.04 -31.25 -10.04
CA LEU A 456 -6.13 -30.35 -9.62
C LEU A 456 -6.25 -30.36 -8.11
N ARG A 457 -6.16 -29.16 -7.49
CA ARG A 457 -6.27 -29.00 -6.03
C ARG A 457 -7.38 -28.03 -5.66
N ARG A 458 -8.30 -28.50 -4.80
CA ARG A 458 -9.32 -27.66 -4.16
C ARG A 458 -9.29 -27.90 -2.66
N GLY A 459 -8.72 -26.95 -1.90
CA GLY A 459 -8.49 -27.12 -0.47
C GLY A 459 -7.54 -28.28 -0.14
N ARG A 460 -8.09 -29.36 0.44
CA ARG A 460 -7.32 -30.58 0.76
C ARG A 460 -7.44 -31.71 -0.26
N THR A 461 -8.39 -31.61 -1.17
CA THR A 461 -8.61 -32.60 -2.22
C THR A 461 -7.63 -32.33 -3.35
N VAL A 462 -6.94 -33.39 -3.77
CA VAL A 462 -6.02 -33.37 -4.92
C VAL A 462 -6.36 -34.57 -5.79
N GLU A 463 -6.55 -34.34 -7.09
CA GLU A 463 -6.76 -35.38 -8.09
C GLU A 463 -5.87 -35.11 -9.30
N VAL A 464 -5.49 -36.17 -10.00
CA VAL A 464 -4.67 -36.09 -11.21
C VAL A 464 -5.54 -36.46 -12.41
N HIS A 465 -5.48 -35.62 -13.44
CA HIS A 465 -6.19 -35.76 -14.69
C HIS A 465 -5.25 -35.75 -15.87
N ASP A 466 -5.53 -36.55 -16.89
CA ASP A 466 -4.63 -36.77 -18.02
C ASP A 466 -5.31 -36.46 -19.36
N PRO A 467 -5.60 -35.18 -19.74
CA PRO A 467 -6.09 -34.83 -21.09
C PRO A 467 -5.05 -35.21 -22.15
N LEU A 468 -5.55 -35.57 -23.34
CA LEU A 468 -4.72 -36.10 -24.41
C LEU A 468 -4.53 -35.11 -25.55
N TYR A 469 -3.33 -35.13 -26.14
CA TYR A 469 -3.04 -34.59 -27.45
C TYR A 469 -2.85 -35.74 -28.41
N ILE A 470 -3.75 -35.87 -29.39
CA ILE A 470 -3.81 -37.03 -30.28
C ILE A 470 -3.48 -36.58 -31.71
N VAL A 471 -2.50 -37.23 -32.34
CA VAL A 471 -2.18 -37.02 -33.73
C VAL A 471 -2.46 -38.31 -34.50
N ARG A 472 -3.36 -38.23 -35.47
CA ARG A 472 -3.73 -39.35 -36.35
C ARG A 472 -3.24 -39.05 -37.78
N GLY A 473 -2.19 -39.76 -38.19
CA GLY A 473 -1.52 -39.45 -39.43
C GLY A 473 -0.87 -38.04 -39.43
N SER A 474 -1.46 -37.09 -40.14
CA SER A 474 -1.01 -35.69 -40.19
C SER A 474 -2.00 -34.71 -39.56
N THR A 475 -3.05 -35.23 -38.90
CA THR A 475 -4.16 -34.41 -38.37
C THR A 475 -4.20 -34.53 -36.86
N VAL A 476 -4.33 -33.40 -36.17
CA VAL A 476 -4.64 -33.36 -34.72
C VAL A 476 -6.11 -33.72 -34.54
N VAL A 477 -6.38 -34.72 -33.71
CA VAL A 477 -7.75 -35.07 -33.28
C VAL A 477 -8.05 -34.31 -32.00
N PRO A 478 -9.03 -33.40 -32.01
CA PRO A 478 -9.39 -32.65 -30.81
C PRO A 478 -9.91 -33.61 -29.73
N ASP A 479 -9.28 -33.63 -28.58
CA ASP A 479 -9.78 -34.34 -27.38
C ASP A 479 -10.23 -33.29 -26.38
N LEU A 480 -11.56 -33.27 -26.12
CA LEU A 480 -12.14 -32.35 -25.15
C LEU A 480 -12.36 -33.13 -23.85
N TYR A 481 -11.44 -33.00 -22.94
CA TYR A 481 -11.44 -33.70 -21.67
C TYR A 481 -12.18 -32.91 -20.60
N GLU A 482 -13.16 -33.53 -19.97
CA GLU A 482 -13.93 -32.94 -18.86
C GLU A 482 -13.55 -33.63 -17.54
N ALA A 483 -13.05 -32.84 -16.58
CA ALA A 483 -12.75 -33.30 -15.23
C ALA A 483 -14.08 -33.32 -14.43
N GLU A 484 -14.74 -34.49 -14.38
CA GLU A 484 -16.00 -34.68 -13.68
C GLU A 484 -15.88 -34.28 -12.19
N GLY A 485 -16.87 -33.53 -11.67
CA GLY A 485 -16.86 -33.03 -10.28
C GLY A 485 -15.98 -31.83 -10.01
N TRP A 486 -15.07 -31.49 -10.93
CA TRP A 486 -14.22 -30.28 -10.83
C TRP A 486 -14.78 -29.10 -11.59
N GLY A 487 -15.65 -29.35 -12.58
CA GLY A 487 -16.24 -28.34 -13.45
C GLY A 487 -15.17 -27.64 -14.30
N LEU A 488 -14.16 -28.35 -14.68
CA LEU A 488 -13.10 -27.92 -15.59
C LEU A 488 -13.10 -28.77 -16.84
N ARG A 489 -12.81 -28.16 -17.98
CA ARG A 489 -12.71 -28.80 -19.28
C ARG A 489 -11.39 -28.35 -19.91
N PHE A 490 -10.68 -29.29 -20.53
CA PHE A 490 -9.35 -29.08 -21.08
C PHE A 490 -9.31 -29.51 -22.53
N ARG A 491 -8.57 -28.76 -23.35
CA ARG A 491 -8.18 -29.18 -24.70
C ARG A 491 -6.73 -28.78 -24.93
N ILE A 492 -5.91 -29.74 -25.30
CA ILE A 492 -4.52 -29.48 -25.66
C ILE A 492 -4.51 -29.06 -27.12
N GLU A 493 -4.01 -27.85 -27.40
CA GLU A 493 -3.96 -27.26 -28.74
C GLU A 493 -2.64 -27.61 -29.45
N ALA A 494 -1.55 -27.56 -28.71
CA ALA A 494 -0.22 -27.86 -29.23
C ALA A 494 0.71 -28.39 -28.14
N PHE A 495 1.75 -29.10 -28.59
CA PHE A 495 2.81 -29.59 -27.73
C PHE A 495 4.16 -29.28 -28.38
N ASN A 496 5.08 -28.67 -27.65
CA ASN A 496 6.43 -28.40 -28.07
C ASN A 496 7.42 -29.23 -27.26
N PRO A 497 7.99 -30.31 -27.86
CA PRO A 497 8.90 -31.22 -27.15
C PRO A 497 10.28 -30.60 -26.90
N GLU A 498 10.67 -29.56 -27.63
CA GLU A 498 11.99 -28.91 -27.45
C GLU A 498 12.04 -28.08 -26.16
N ASN A 499 10.93 -27.44 -25.80
CA ASN A 499 10.82 -26.56 -24.65
C ASN A 499 10.05 -27.20 -23.48
N GLU A 500 9.56 -28.42 -23.64
CA GLU A 500 8.67 -29.11 -22.69
C GLU A 500 7.43 -28.25 -22.34
N THR A 501 6.87 -27.56 -23.35
CA THR A 501 5.68 -26.73 -23.18
C THR A 501 4.45 -27.37 -23.82
N VAL A 502 3.30 -27.10 -23.21
CA VAL A 502 1.96 -27.48 -23.70
C VAL A 502 1.09 -26.23 -23.82
N GLU A 503 0.54 -26.03 -25.02
CA GLU A 503 -0.51 -25.04 -25.24
C GLU A 503 -1.86 -25.68 -24.97
N MET A 504 -2.61 -25.15 -23.99
CA MET A 504 -3.85 -25.75 -23.53
C MET A 504 -4.92 -24.68 -23.35
N THR A 505 -6.12 -25.00 -23.81
CA THR A 505 -7.32 -24.22 -23.54
C THR A 505 -8.03 -24.81 -22.33
N VAL A 506 -8.37 -23.95 -21.37
CA VAL A 506 -9.06 -24.33 -20.13
C VAL A 506 -10.39 -23.60 -20.05
N TRP A 507 -11.47 -24.34 -19.80
CA TRP A 507 -12.80 -23.82 -19.52
C TRP A 507 -13.23 -24.17 -18.10
N GLU A 508 -13.98 -23.27 -17.51
CA GLU A 508 -14.58 -23.37 -16.19
C GLU A 508 -16.10 -23.34 -16.31
N HIS A 509 -16.80 -24.25 -15.63
CA HIS A 509 -18.25 -24.25 -15.62
C HIS A 509 -18.80 -23.37 -14.50
N GLU A 510 -19.85 -22.58 -14.79
CA GLU A 510 -20.43 -21.61 -13.83
C GLU A 510 -20.92 -22.24 -12.52
N SER A 511 -21.40 -23.52 -12.55
CA SER A 511 -21.95 -24.22 -11.38
C SER A 511 -20.93 -24.52 -10.28
N VAL A 512 -19.64 -24.62 -10.62
CA VAL A 512 -18.57 -24.92 -9.68
C VAL A 512 -17.70 -23.70 -9.39
N ARG A 513 -17.96 -22.63 -10.10
CA ARG A 513 -17.22 -21.41 -10.00
C ARG A 513 -17.45 -20.76 -8.65
N ARG A 514 -16.36 -20.47 -7.98
CA ARG A 514 -16.34 -19.59 -6.83
C ARG A 514 -15.59 -18.32 -7.20
N ASP A 515 -16.16 -17.17 -6.87
CA ASP A 515 -15.43 -15.92 -7.02
C ASP A 515 -14.27 -15.87 -6.05
N PHE A 516 -13.23 -15.10 -6.37
CA PHE A 516 -12.10 -14.92 -5.48
C PHE A 516 -11.53 -13.52 -5.59
N VAL A 517 -10.86 -13.12 -4.53
CA VAL A 517 -10.18 -11.84 -4.44
C VAL A 517 -8.80 -12.03 -3.85
N VAL A 518 -7.87 -11.18 -4.26
CA VAL A 518 -6.61 -10.98 -3.54
C VAL A 518 -6.69 -9.65 -2.82
N MET A 519 -6.56 -9.69 -1.51
CA MET A 519 -6.69 -8.53 -0.65
C MET A 519 -5.45 -8.30 0.20
N GLN A 520 -5.25 -7.06 0.60
CA GLN A 520 -4.26 -6.71 1.62
C GLN A 520 -4.96 -6.05 2.81
N ALA A 521 -4.58 -6.48 4.01
CA ALA A 521 -5.05 -5.90 5.26
C ALA A 521 -3.87 -5.41 6.10
N VAL A 522 -3.94 -4.16 6.53
CA VAL A 522 -2.86 -3.50 7.27
C VAL A 522 -3.44 -2.86 8.54
N ILE A 523 -2.82 -3.14 9.66
CA ILE A 523 -3.10 -2.45 10.92
C ILE A 523 -2.16 -1.25 11.01
N PHE A 524 -2.75 -0.06 11.23
CA PHE A 524 -2.05 1.19 11.50
C PHE A 524 -2.23 1.58 12.96
N PRO A 525 -1.30 1.22 13.86
CA PRO A 525 -1.40 1.60 15.26
C PRO A 525 -1.17 3.10 15.43
N GLN A 526 -1.79 3.69 16.46
CA GLN A 526 -1.61 5.10 16.85
C GLN A 526 -1.97 6.15 15.78
N ILE A 527 -2.67 5.77 14.69
CA ILE A 527 -3.07 6.69 13.61
C ILE A 527 -3.98 7.81 14.11
N ASN A 528 -4.65 7.63 15.24
CA ASN A 528 -5.53 8.64 15.84
C ASN A 528 -4.81 9.93 16.25
N TRP A 529 -3.50 9.90 16.48
CA TRP A 529 -2.71 11.12 16.66
C TRP A 529 -2.69 11.99 15.41
N LEU A 530 -2.65 11.37 14.22
CA LEU A 530 -2.77 12.08 12.94
C LEU A 530 -4.14 12.78 12.85
N TRP A 531 -5.22 12.06 13.11
CA TRP A 531 -6.58 12.63 13.03
C TRP A 531 -6.80 13.74 14.05
N LEU A 532 -6.35 13.55 15.30
CA LEU A 532 -6.37 14.59 16.31
C LEU A 532 -5.57 15.82 15.86
N GLY A 533 -4.41 15.59 15.26
CA GLY A 533 -3.57 16.64 14.71
C GLY A 533 -4.29 17.43 13.61
N CYS A 534 -4.96 16.77 12.67
CA CYS A 534 -5.74 17.41 11.61
C CYS A 534 -6.88 18.28 12.17
N ILE A 535 -7.58 17.79 13.18
CA ILE A 535 -8.67 18.55 13.84
C ILE A 535 -8.11 19.80 14.51
N LEU A 536 -7.03 19.66 15.31
CA LEU A 536 -6.40 20.79 16.00
C LEU A 536 -5.80 21.80 15.03
N MET A 537 -5.18 21.35 13.94
CA MET A 537 -4.64 22.20 12.89
C MET A 537 -5.74 23.02 12.21
N SER A 538 -6.86 22.38 11.86
CA SER A 538 -8.01 23.02 11.24
C SER A 538 -8.66 24.06 12.17
N LEU A 539 -8.86 23.70 13.43
CA LEU A 539 -9.40 24.60 14.45
C LEU A 539 -8.46 25.78 14.72
N GLY A 540 -7.17 25.51 14.84
CA GLY A 540 -6.15 26.54 15.05
C GLY A 540 -6.08 27.51 13.88
N SER A 541 -6.13 27.02 12.65
CA SER A 541 -6.15 27.84 11.42
C SER A 541 -7.40 28.71 11.37
N PHE A 542 -8.57 28.16 11.66
CA PHE A 542 -9.82 28.94 11.74
C PHE A 542 -9.74 30.07 12.77
N LEU A 543 -9.25 29.79 13.98
CA LEU A 543 -9.07 30.81 15.02
C LEU A 543 -8.07 31.89 14.60
N ALA A 544 -6.98 31.52 13.94
CA ALA A 544 -5.98 32.46 13.44
C ALA A 544 -6.57 33.41 12.37
N VAL A 545 -7.33 32.89 11.42
CA VAL A 545 -8.02 33.69 10.39
C VAL A 545 -9.03 34.64 11.04
N ARG A 546 -9.87 34.14 11.94
CA ARG A 546 -10.83 34.95 12.68
C ARG A 546 -10.17 36.10 13.45
N PHE A 547 -9.03 35.83 14.10
CA PHE A 547 -8.25 36.84 14.80
C PHE A 547 -7.75 37.93 13.87
N ARG A 548 -7.17 37.55 12.73
CA ARG A 548 -6.68 38.49 11.70
C ARG A 548 -7.79 39.39 11.14
N ILE A 549 -8.96 38.84 10.85
CA ILE A 549 -10.12 39.60 10.37
C ILE A 549 -10.54 40.62 11.42
N ARG A 550 -10.61 40.25 12.70
CA ARG A 550 -10.95 41.17 13.79
C ARG A 550 -9.92 42.29 13.96
N GLN A 551 -8.64 41.96 13.88
CA GLN A 551 -7.55 42.97 13.97
C GLN A 551 -7.66 43.98 12.81
N ARG A 552 -7.89 43.50 11.58
CA ARG A 552 -8.04 44.35 10.41
C ARG A 552 -9.24 45.31 10.57
N LYS A 553 -10.40 44.82 10.95
CA LYS A 553 -11.59 45.66 11.22
C LYS A 553 -11.34 46.69 12.31
N ALA A 554 -10.62 46.32 13.37
CA ALA A 554 -10.29 47.26 14.46
C ALA A 554 -9.28 48.34 14.02
N SER A 555 -8.33 48.03 13.11
CA SER A 555 -7.41 49.04 12.56
C SER A 555 -8.11 49.97 11.58
N GLU A 556 -9.01 49.48 10.72
CA GLU A 556 -9.80 50.28 9.80
C GLU A 556 -10.74 51.26 10.54
N SER A 557 -11.31 50.87 11.68
CA SER A 557 -12.13 51.73 12.51
C SER A 557 -11.35 52.85 13.21
N LYS A 558 -10.10 52.60 13.58
CA LYS A 558 -9.19 53.61 14.20
C LYS A 558 -8.60 54.57 13.18
N GLY A 559 -8.53 54.23 11.90
CA GLY A 559 -8.02 55.11 10.84
C GLY A 559 -9.11 56.02 10.22
N ARG A 560 -10.39 55.82 10.58
CA ARG A 560 -11.52 56.65 10.14
C ARG A 560 -12.03 57.67 11.16
N GLY A 561 -11.49 57.68 12.38
CA GLY A 561 -11.73 58.68 13.41
C GLY A 561 -10.48 59.54 13.63
#